data_adf04b2fb4df2a47750f4c360e37ad7e
#
_entry.id   adf04b2fb4df2a47750f4c360e37ad7e
#
_cell.length_a   1.000
_cell.length_b   1.000
_cell.length_c   1.000
_cell.angle_alpha   90.00
_cell.angle_beta   90.00
_cell.angle_gamma   90.00
#
_symmetry.space_group_name_H-M   'P 1'
#
loop_
_entity.id
_entity.type
_entity.pdbx_description
1 polymer ?
#
loop_
_entity_poly.entity_id
_entity_poly.type
_entity_poly.pdbx_seq_one_letter_code
_entity_poly.pdbx_strand_id
1 'polypeptide(L)'
;MKKIFVSLLMAMPLVASAQTSFTVESNGKKYAFPLEGTTITVTDDKKTLPAETPVYKSNLKSVSLFGMATSFQFKGMSLIADYMWAGKLMPKANNTFKFQATTNTGSDLYFGPEGDANAPIAVSGTATKGSTKFYTIESGYQQDSVLVVFNERTAQYSVMGLVKEAPYYTIDFEGSKWSALIDTPEYGGPLLYGADGGGFYTDEGVYEWTDEATSLHSKLNNAYGSWAYCSGGAAISNYHCDIADGGSNTQLSLPTETPAHSGDNFLVTYGYDDGSPYATDSRAILDFQDGVARQIKGMWITNNSYFLHSLTQGDSFNQAATDDTFIDVTFEGFDAAGISQGIVKYRIQDGKKSLTDWAYVDLSSLGKINTLKINYEFSKDQDNGAGFAAPAYLVIDDIEIYK
;
A
#
# COMPACT_ATOMS: atom_id res chain seq x y z
N MET A 1 -17.05 19.29 23.28
CA MET A 1 -15.61 19.64 23.35
C MET A 1 -14.82 18.38 23.10
N LYS A 2 -14.19 18.26 21.90
CA LYS A 2 -13.37 17.10 21.54
C LYS A 2 -11.97 17.32 22.10
N LYS A 3 -11.52 16.41 22.96
CA LYS A 3 -10.18 16.45 23.56
C LYS A 3 -9.14 16.16 22.48
N ILE A 4 -8.17 17.04 22.30
CA ILE A 4 -7.00 16.83 21.49
C ILE A 4 -5.96 16.17 22.40
N PHE A 5 -5.60 14.92 22.13
CA PHE A 5 -4.45 14.26 22.77
C PHE A 5 -3.20 14.58 21.95
N VAL A 6 -2.25 15.24 22.56
CA VAL A 6 -0.90 15.44 22.01
C VAL A 6 0.00 14.42 22.70
N SER A 7 0.36 13.35 22.00
CA SER A 7 1.38 12.41 22.50
C SER A 7 2.73 12.82 21.92
N LEU A 8 3.63 13.26 22.76
CA LEU A 8 5.03 13.54 22.40
C LEU A 8 5.82 12.24 22.57
N LEU A 9 6.07 11.51 21.51
CA LEU A 9 6.95 10.35 21.51
C LEU A 9 8.37 10.83 21.19
N MET A 10 9.23 10.98 22.20
CA MET A 10 10.66 11.17 22.00
C MET A 10 11.30 9.79 21.78
N ALA A 11 11.48 9.39 20.54
CA ALA A 11 12.42 8.35 20.19
C ALA A 11 13.78 8.99 19.96
N MET A 12 14.77 8.68 20.78
CA MET A 12 16.17 9.04 20.51
C MET A 12 16.75 8.03 19.51
N PRO A 13 17.11 8.41 18.29
CA PRO A 13 18.01 7.59 17.50
C PRO A 13 19.44 8.05 17.72
N LEU A 14 20.29 7.10 18.04
CA LEU A 14 21.73 7.25 17.83
C LEU A 14 22.01 7.12 16.33
N VAL A 15 21.92 8.20 15.61
CA VAL A 15 22.71 8.54 14.41
C VAL A 15 22.35 9.99 14.03
N ALA A 16 23.35 10.83 13.87
CA ALA A 16 23.19 12.26 13.57
C ALA A 16 22.71 12.51 12.13
N SER A 17 21.41 12.54 11.95
CA SER A 17 20.80 13.39 10.93
C SER A 17 19.98 14.43 11.68
N ALA A 18 20.26 15.71 11.43
CA ALA A 18 19.55 16.79 12.07
C ALA A 18 18.04 16.62 11.83
N GLN A 19 17.29 16.34 12.88
CA GLN A 19 15.85 16.27 12.82
C GLN A 19 15.34 17.66 12.51
N THR A 20 14.78 17.84 11.31
CA THR A 20 14.34 19.16 10.81
C THR A 20 12.87 19.44 11.08
N SER A 21 12.13 18.47 11.64
CA SER A 21 10.70 18.59 11.92
C SER A 21 10.28 17.81 13.16
N PHE A 22 9.16 18.21 13.78
CA PHE A 22 8.43 17.43 14.78
C PHE A 22 7.05 17.07 14.25
N THR A 23 6.48 15.99 14.75
CA THR A 23 5.17 15.49 14.31
C THR A 23 4.15 15.61 15.42
N VAL A 24 2.97 16.14 15.10
CA VAL A 24 1.80 16.15 15.98
C VAL A 24 0.77 15.17 15.39
N GLU A 25 0.26 14.27 16.22
CA GLU A 25 -0.82 13.37 15.85
C GLU A 25 -2.14 13.85 16.45
N SER A 26 -3.17 13.97 15.60
CA SER A 26 -4.52 14.34 16.04
C SER A 26 -5.57 13.63 15.18
N ASN A 27 -6.48 12.90 15.82
CA ASN A 27 -7.55 12.12 15.17
C ASN A 27 -7.01 11.10 14.13
N GLY A 28 -5.91 10.40 14.45
CA GLY A 28 -5.29 9.41 13.55
C GLY A 28 -4.52 10.00 12.37
N LYS A 29 -4.37 11.32 12.30
CA LYS A 29 -3.58 12.00 11.26
C LYS A 29 -2.31 12.58 11.86
N LYS A 30 -1.18 12.37 11.18
CA LYS A 30 0.14 12.90 11.56
C LYS A 30 0.43 14.19 10.80
N TYR A 31 0.89 15.20 11.51
CA TYR A 31 1.25 16.52 10.96
C TYR A 31 2.70 16.81 11.31
N ALA A 32 3.54 17.07 10.30
CA ALA A 32 4.94 17.41 10.49
C ALA A 32 5.14 18.94 10.50
N PHE A 33 5.91 19.43 11.46
CA PHE A 33 6.26 20.85 11.60
C PHE A 33 7.78 21.01 11.55
N PRO A 34 8.31 22.00 10.83
CA PRO A 34 9.74 22.29 10.84
C PRO A 34 10.19 22.73 12.24
N LEU A 35 11.32 22.20 12.70
CA LEU A 35 11.88 22.51 14.04
C LEU A 35 12.53 23.88 14.12
N GLU A 36 13.11 24.33 13.02
CA GLU A 36 13.85 25.61 13.00
C GLU A 36 12.87 26.80 13.12
N GLY A 37 13.03 27.57 14.18
CA GLY A 37 12.21 28.73 14.48
C GLY A 37 10.86 28.41 15.14
N THR A 38 10.62 27.19 15.56
CA THR A 38 9.39 26.78 16.25
C THR A 38 9.65 26.58 17.75
N THR A 39 8.89 27.27 18.59
CA THR A 39 8.88 27.04 20.04
C THR A 39 7.67 26.21 20.41
N ILE A 40 7.91 25.02 20.98
CA ILE A 40 6.84 24.16 21.50
C ILE A 40 6.70 24.40 22.99
N THR A 41 5.52 24.84 23.44
CA THR A 41 5.20 24.92 24.85
C THR A 41 4.28 23.76 25.21
N VAL A 42 4.75 22.84 26.06
CA VAL A 42 3.95 21.75 26.61
C VAL A 42 3.42 22.21 27.96
N THR A 43 2.08 22.28 28.09
CA THR A 43 1.40 22.58 29.34
C THR A 43 0.82 21.30 29.93
N ASP A 44 0.97 21.12 31.24
CA ASP A 44 0.37 19.99 31.97
C ASP A 44 -1.16 20.09 31.93
N ASP A 45 -1.85 19.02 31.54
CA ASP A 45 -3.31 18.92 31.37
C ASP A 45 -4.13 19.29 32.61
N LYS A 46 -3.49 19.47 33.74
CA LYS A 46 -4.15 19.78 35.04
C LYS A 46 -4.24 21.26 35.37
N LYS A 47 -3.63 22.11 34.56
CA LYS A 47 -3.79 23.59 34.72
C LYS A 47 -4.84 24.11 33.78
N THR A 48 -5.86 24.72 34.30
CA THR A 48 -6.78 25.60 33.57
C THR A 48 -5.91 26.67 32.88
N LEU A 49 -5.82 26.61 31.55
CA LEU A 49 -5.14 27.66 30.79
C LEU A 49 -5.81 28.98 31.07
N PRO A 50 -5.06 30.05 31.35
CA PRO A 50 -5.64 31.40 31.34
C PRO A 50 -6.33 31.65 30.01
N ALA A 51 -7.44 32.33 30.01
CA ALA A 51 -8.19 32.66 28.80
C ALA A 51 -7.48 33.69 27.90
N GLU A 52 -6.19 33.90 28.06
CA GLU A 52 -5.41 34.81 27.26
C GLU A 52 -4.99 34.11 25.95
N THR A 53 -5.48 34.65 24.85
CA THR A 53 -5.03 34.29 23.51
C THR A 53 -3.52 34.55 23.40
N PRO A 54 -2.68 33.54 23.05
CA PRO A 54 -1.25 33.75 22.93
C PRO A 54 -0.97 34.91 21.95
N VAL A 55 -0.18 35.87 22.38
CA VAL A 55 0.23 37.00 21.51
C VAL A 55 1.53 36.56 20.81
N TYR A 56 1.42 36.14 19.57
CA TYR A 56 2.56 35.77 18.77
C TYR A 56 3.22 36.99 18.10
N LYS A 57 4.52 36.91 17.88
CA LYS A 57 5.32 37.95 17.19
C LYS A 57 5.14 37.85 15.68
N SER A 58 5.00 38.98 15.03
CA SER A 58 5.02 39.10 13.58
C SER A 58 5.60 40.46 13.15
N ASN A 59 6.34 40.45 12.02
CA ASN A 59 6.78 41.66 11.33
C ASN A 59 5.76 42.13 10.28
N LEU A 60 4.71 41.34 10.05
CA LEU A 60 3.67 41.61 9.07
C LEU A 60 2.34 41.90 9.79
N LYS A 61 1.55 42.76 9.20
CA LYS A 61 0.19 43.05 9.65
C LYS A 61 -0.77 41.89 9.33
N SER A 62 -0.58 41.27 8.16
CA SER A 62 -1.38 40.14 7.68
C SER A 62 -0.65 39.35 6.62
N VAL A 63 -1.01 38.08 6.50
CA VAL A 63 -0.67 37.20 5.39
C VAL A 63 -1.96 36.59 4.83
N SER A 64 -2.06 36.45 3.54
CA SER A 64 -3.21 35.91 2.83
C SER A 64 -2.77 34.97 1.70
N LEU A 65 -3.59 33.98 1.37
CA LEU A 65 -3.55 33.24 0.14
C LEU A 65 -4.35 34.03 -0.92
N PHE A 66 -3.83 34.12 -2.13
CA PHE A 66 -4.44 34.86 -3.24
C PHE A 66 -4.24 34.14 -4.57
N GLY A 67 -5.30 33.99 -5.35
CA GLY A 67 -5.31 33.37 -6.66
C GLY A 67 -6.63 32.70 -7.01
N MET A 68 -6.65 31.86 -8.04
CA MET A 68 -7.86 31.12 -8.43
C MET A 68 -8.39 30.21 -7.31
N ALA A 69 -7.50 29.62 -6.52
CA ALA A 69 -7.87 28.77 -5.39
C ALA A 69 -8.66 29.50 -4.29
N THR A 70 -8.66 30.83 -4.31
CA THR A 70 -9.44 31.69 -3.41
C THR A 70 -10.43 32.57 -4.17
N SER A 71 -10.76 32.24 -5.43
CA SER A 71 -11.61 33.06 -6.33
C SER A 71 -11.11 34.50 -6.45
N PHE A 72 -9.78 34.68 -6.46
CA PHE A 72 -9.08 35.99 -6.46
C PHE A 72 -9.47 36.89 -5.28
N GLN A 73 -9.91 36.30 -4.18
CA GLN A 73 -10.10 36.99 -2.93
C GLN A 73 -8.88 36.80 -2.01
N PHE A 74 -8.55 37.79 -1.22
CA PHE A 74 -7.52 37.66 -0.18
C PHE A 74 -8.05 36.80 0.98
N LYS A 75 -7.68 35.53 1.01
CA LYS A 75 -8.05 34.63 2.09
C LYS A 75 -7.03 34.72 3.20
N GLY A 76 -7.38 35.45 4.26
CA GLY A 76 -6.51 35.67 5.40
C GLY A 76 -6.03 34.39 6.05
N MET A 77 -4.75 34.37 6.44
CA MET A 77 -4.15 33.35 7.27
C MET A 77 -4.12 33.81 8.71
N SER A 78 -4.18 32.87 9.65
CA SER A 78 -4.08 33.13 11.09
C SER A 78 -2.63 32.99 11.55
N LEU A 79 -2.18 33.92 12.40
CA LEU A 79 -0.89 33.78 13.07
C LEU A 79 -1.01 32.71 14.16
N ILE A 80 -0.28 31.59 14.02
CA ILE A 80 -0.42 30.40 14.87
C ILE A 80 0.79 30.17 15.81
N ALA A 81 1.91 30.80 15.51
CA ALA A 81 3.12 30.83 16.33
C ALA A 81 3.94 32.07 15.94
N ASP A 82 5.03 32.37 16.66
CA ASP A 82 5.92 33.47 16.30
C ASP A 82 6.34 33.36 14.84
N TYR A 83 5.97 34.36 14.04
CA TYR A 83 6.27 34.47 12.60
C TYR A 83 5.69 33.37 11.69
N MET A 84 4.74 32.56 12.22
CA MET A 84 4.13 31.44 11.51
C MET A 84 2.65 31.68 11.24
N TRP A 85 2.27 31.61 9.99
CA TRP A 85 0.91 31.85 9.51
C TRP A 85 0.31 30.56 8.95
N ALA A 86 -0.98 30.32 9.20
CA ALA A 86 -1.68 29.16 8.67
C ALA A 86 -3.02 29.54 8.02
N GLY A 87 -3.31 28.92 6.88
CA GLY A 87 -4.56 29.13 6.15
C GLY A 87 -5.02 27.89 5.42
N LYS A 88 -6.33 27.76 5.20
CA LYS A 88 -6.91 26.65 4.45
C LYS A 88 -6.91 26.96 2.96
N LEU A 89 -6.56 25.95 2.16
CA LEU A 89 -6.61 25.97 0.71
C LEU A 89 -7.40 24.76 0.21
N MET A 90 -8.18 24.93 -0.86
CA MET A 90 -8.86 23.82 -1.55
C MET A 90 -7.99 23.37 -2.74
N PRO A 91 -7.43 22.15 -2.73
CA PRO A 91 -6.49 21.69 -3.76
C PRO A 91 -7.24 21.17 -5.00
N LYS A 92 -8.00 22.04 -5.66
CA LYS A 92 -8.65 21.72 -6.92
C LYS A 92 -7.69 21.85 -8.10
N ALA A 93 -7.75 20.90 -9.04
CA ALA A 93 -6.95 20.92 -10.24
C ALA A 93 -7.05 22.26 -10.99
N ASN A 94 -5.93 22.70 -11.56
CA ASN A 94 -5.76 23.95 -12.29
C ASN A 94 -5.95 25.24 -11.45
N ASN A 95 -6.21 25.13 -10.16
CA ASN A 95 -6.23 26.27 -9.28
C ASN A 95 -4.81 26.80 -9.04
N THR A 96 -4.70 28.10 -8.82
CA THR A 96 -3.43 28.77 -8.55
C THR A 96 -3.53 29.59 -7.28
N PHE A 97 -2.41 29.76 -6.58
CA PHE A 97 -2.30 30.68 -5.45
C PHE A 97 -0.86 31.20 -5.30
N LYS A 98 -0.72 32.29 -4.57
CA LYS A 98 0.53 32.83 -4.02
C LYS A 98 0.26 33.43 -2.65
N PHE A 99 1.31 33.73 -1.91
CA PHE A 99 1.17 34.47 -0.66
C PHE A 99 1.19 35.97 -0.94
N GLN A 100 0.28 36.68 -0.32
CA GLN A 100 0.27 38.12 -0.23
C GLN A 100 0.36 38.52 1.24
N ALA A 101 1.25 39.42 1.57
CA ALA A 101 1.44 39.92 2.91
C ALA A 101 1.34 41.44 2.92
N THR A 102 0.82 41.99 4.00
CA THR A 102 0.81 43.44 4.23
C THR A 102 1.76 43.75 5.38
N THR A 103 2.71 44.67 5.15
CA THR A 103 3.63 45.10 6.21
C THR A 103 2.92 45.95 7.25
N ASN A 104 3.53 46.19 8.41
CA ASN A 104 3.03 47.09 9.43
C ASN A 104 2.93 48.54 8.96
N THR A 105 3.65 48.93 7.90
CA THR A 105 3.56 50.23 7.25
C THR A 105 2.52 50.31 6.14
N GLY A 106 1.81 49.22 5.85
CA GLY A 106 0.74 49.14 4.87
C GLY A 106 1.19 48.80 3.45
N SER A 107 2.46 48.47 3.24
CA SER A 107 2.97 48.05 1.92
C SER A 107 2.68 46.58 1.66
N ASP A 108 2.30 46.23 0.42
CA ASP A 108 2.05 44.84 0.03
C ASP A 108 3.34 44.16 -0.42
N LEU A 109 3.49 42.92 -0.01
CA LEU A 109 4.54 41.99 -0.41
C LEU A 109 3.91 40.76 -1.01
N TYR A 110 4.53 40.20 -2.05
CA TYR A 110 4.11 38.96 -2.68
C TYR A 110 5.21 37.91 -2.58
N PHE A 111 4.81 36.67 -2.39
CA PHE A 111 5.70 35.51 -2.37
C PHE A 111 5.09 34.41 -3.24
N GLY A 112 5.88 33.88 -4.14
CA GLY A 112 5.48 32.83 -5.08
C GLY A 112 6.66 31.96 -5.48
N PRO A 113 6.52 31.14 -6.52
CA PRO A 113 7.61 30.32 -7.01
C PRO A 113 8.75 31.18 -7.56
N GLU A 114 9.95 30.63 -7.58
CA GLU A 114 11.11 31.17 -8.22
C GLU A 114 10.98 31.17 -9.76
N GLY A 115 11.60 32.15 -10.42
CA GLY A 115 11.65 32.25 -11.88
C GLY A 115 10.47 33.02 -12.50
N ASP A 116 10.35 32.90 -13.83
CA ASP A 116 9.44 33.70 -14.66
C ASP A 116 8.15 32.95 -15.07
N ALA A 117 7.91 31.78 -14.50
CA ALA A 117 6.74 30.92 -14.78
C ALA A 117 6.00 30.52 -13.50
N ASN A 118 4.73 30.13 -13.61
CA ASN A 118 4.05 29.42 -12.56
C ASN A 118 4.71 28.04 -12.34
N ALA A 119 4.72 27.57 -11.10
CA ALA A 119 5.33 26.29 -10.76
C ALA A 119 4.36 25.39 -9.96
N PRO A 120 4.45 24.06 -10.09
CA PRO A 120 3.67 23.15 -9.27
C PRO A 120 3.91 23.37 -7.78
N ILE A 121 2.86 23.23 -6.98
CA ILE A 121 3.00 23.28 -5.52
C ILE A 121 3.70 22.01 -5.03
N ALA A 122 4.62 22.14 -4.10
CA ALA A 122 5.22 21.05 -3.36
C ALA A 122 4.64 20.97 -1.94
N VAL A 123 4.78 19.81 -1.28
CA VAL A 123 4.39 19.64 0.12
C VAL A 123 5.15 20.56 1.07
N SER A 124 6.34 21.02 0.66
CA SER A 124 7.11 22.06 1.33
C SER A 124 8.07 22.74 0.34
N GLY A 125 8.46 23.97 0.62
CA GLY A 125 9.40 24.72 -0.20
C GLY A 125 9.68 26.10 0.37
N THR A 126 10.46 26.89 -0.38
CA THR A 126 10.72 28.31 -0.08
C THR A 126 10.10 29.17 -1.16
N ALA A 127 9.32 30.14 -0.76
CA ALA A 127 8.70 31.10 -1.66
C ALA A 127 9.63 32.27 -1.91
N THR A 128 9.68 32.74 -3.14
CA THR A 128 10.52 33.90 -3.55
C THR A 128 9.77 35.19 -3.31
N LYS A 129 10.34 36.07 -2.51
CA LYS A 129 9.81 37.42 -2.26
C LYS A 129 9.87 38.26 -3.53
N GLY A 130 8.78 38.96 -3.83
CA GLY A 130 8.64 39.79 -5.04
C GLY A 130 8.15 39.02 -6.26
N SER A 131 7.98 37.70 -6.17
CA SER A 131 7.46 36.91 -7.29
C SER A 131 6.03 37.32 -7.63
N THR A 132 5.78 37.51 -8.91
CA THR A 132 4.43 37.76 -9.46
C THR A 132 3.72 36.48 -9.89
N LYS A 133 4.45 35.37 -9.88
CA LYS A 133 3.95 34.04 -10.33
C LYS A 133 3.16 33.32 -9.27
N PHE A 134 2.46 32.30 -9.68
CA PHE A 134 1.58 31.51 -8.83
C PHE A 134 2.06 30.05 -8.73
N TYR A 135 1.85 29.44 -7.58
CA TYR A 135 1.87 28.00 -7.48
C TYR A 135 0.62 27.43 -8.17
N THR A 136 0.80 26.38 -8.95
CA THR A 136 -0.28 25.66 -9.63
C THR A 136 -0.60 24.38 -8.86
N ILE A 137 -1.88 24.07 -8.74
CA ILE A 137 -2.35 22.82 -8.14
C ILE A 137 -2.64 21.87 -9.30
N GLU A 138 -1.86 20.80 -9.39
CA GLU A 138 -2.08 19.73 -10.37
C GLU A 138 -3.35 18.93 -10.06
N SER A 139 -3.77 18.06 -10.97
CA SER A 139 -4.85 17.09 -10.72
C SER A 139 -4.38 15.94 -9.82
N GLY A 140 -5.34 15.22 -9.24
CA GLY A 140 -5.08 13.98 -8.51
C GLY A 140 -4.80 14.15 -7.01
N TYR A 141 -5.19 15.27 -6.41
CA TYR A 141 -5.17 15.40 -4.95
C TYR A 141 -6.51 14.95 -4.34
N GLN A 142 -6.43 14.14 -3.28
CA GLN A 142 -7.59 13.49 -2.66
C GLN A 142 -8.37 14.38 -1.68
N GLN A 143 -7.74 15.44 -1.18
CA GLN A 143 -8.32 16.22 -0.09
C GLN A 143 -9.19 17.37 -0.59
N ASP A 144 -10.34 17.58 0.05
CA ASP A 144 -11.19 18.76 -0.16
C ASP A 144 -10.53 20.05 0.32
N SER A 145 -9.72 19.97 1.37
CA SER A 145 -8.97 21.10 1.89
C SER A 145 -7.66 20.67 2.55
N VAL A 146 -6.63 21.50 2.39
CA VAL A 146 -5.32 21.34 3.01
C VAL A 146 -5.00 22.56 3.87
N LEU A 147 -4.09 22.40 4.85
CA LEU A 147 -3.58 23.50 5.65
C LEU A 147 -2.23 23.96 5.06
N VAL A 148 -2.17 25.21 4.65
CA VAL A 148 -0.94 25.86 4.22
C VAL A 148 -0.35 26.63 5.40
N VAL A 149 0.90 26.34 5.73
CA VAL A 149 1.68 27.05 6.75
C VAL A 149 2.79 27.84 6.06
N PHE A 150 3.00 29.08 6.49
CA PHE A 150 3.99 29.98 5.93
C PHE A 150 4.79 30.66 7.05
N ASN A 151 6.13 30.62 6.93
CA ASN A 151 7.04 31.33 7.82
C ASN A 151 7.47 32.64 7.17
N GLU A 152 7.08 33.77 7.73
CA GLU A 152 7.35 35.10 7.16
C GLU A 152 8.84 35.51 7.17
N ARG A 153 9.67 34.90 8.04
CA ARG A 153 11.09 35.23 8.15
C ARG A 153 11.95 34.50 7.13
N THR A 154 11.63 33.23 6.91
CA THR A 154 12.40 32.35 6.01
C THR A 154 11.76 32.21 4.64
N ALA A 155 10.51 32.70 4.49
CA ALA A 155 9.64 32.45 3.35
C ALA A 155 9.40 30.95 3.06
N GLN A 156 9.70 30.08 4.00
CA GLN A 156 9.39 28.64 3.89
C GLN A 156 7.89 28.42 4.05
N TYR A 157 7.38 27.46 3.29
CA TYR A 157 6.00 27.03 3.41
C TYR A 157 5.92 25.50 3.50
N SER A 158 4.83 25.02 4.07
CA SER A 158 4.43 23.62 4.00
C SER A 158 2.94 23.51 3.72
N VAL A 159 2.55 22.47 2.99
CA VAL A 159 1.15 22.16 2.66
C VAL A 159 0.82 20.82 3.31
N MET A 160 0.15 20.90 4.44
CA MET A 160 -0.15 19.74 5.27
C MET A 160 -1.39 19.00 4.76
N GLY A 161 -1.23 17.70 4.57
CA GLY A 161 -2.29 16.85 4.05
C GLY A 161 -2.41 16.85 2.52
N LEU A 162 -1.45 17.45 1.79
CA LEU A 162 -1.44 17.40 0.33
C LEU A 162 -0.95 16.00 -0.12
N VAL A 163 -1.89 15.12 -0.39
CA VAL A 163 -1.62 13.74 -0.84
C VAL A 163 -2.13 13.59 -2.26
N LYS A 164 -1.23 13.23 -3.16
CA LYS A 164 -1.58 12.94 -4.54
C LYS A 164 -2.21 11.56 -4.62
N GLU A 165 -3.29 11.43 -5.38
CA GLU A 165 -3.89 10.14 -5.64
C GLU A 165 -2.88 9.23 -6.36
N ALA A 166 -2.73 8.01 -5.88
CA ALA A 166 -1.87 7.04 -6.55
C ALA A 166 -2.37 6.78 -7.98
N PRO A 167 -1.49 6.64 -8.96
CA PRO A 167 -1.87 6.37 -10.35
C PRO A 167 -2.38 4.93 -10.55
N TYR A 168 -2.57 4.18 -9.47
CA TYR A 168 -3.00 2.80 -9.45
C TYR A 168 -4.02 2.56 -8.33
N TYR A 169 -4.82 1.53 -8.50
CA TYR A 169 -5.62 0.93 -7.43
C TYR A 169 -4.75 -0.04 -6.66
N THR A 170 -4.97 -0.17 -5.36
CA THR A 170 -4.37 -1.23 -4.54
C THR A 170 -5.50 -2.12 -4.04
N ILE A 171 -5.38 -3.43 -4.27
CA ILE A 171 -6.25 -4.44 -3.69
C ILE A 171 -5.52 -4.98 -2.47
N ASP A 172 -5.96 -4.53 -1.30
CA ASP A 172 -5.38 -4.83 0.02
C ASP A 172 -6.15 -5.92 0.78
N PHE A 173 -7.20 -6.46 0.18
CA PHE A 173 -8.08 -7.49 0.73
C PHE A 173 -8.75 -7.11 2.06
N GLU A 174 -8.84 -5.83 2.38
CA GLU A 174 -9.36 -5.34 3.64
C GLU A 174 -10.84 -4.95 3.58
N GLY A 175 -11.47 -4.96 4.77
CA GLY A 175 -12.87 -4.59 4.94
C GLY A 175 -13.85 -5.77 4.89
N SER A 176 -15.11 -5.49 5.21
CA SER A 176 -16.15 -6.51 5.44
C SER A 176 -16.43 -7.40 4.24
N LYS A 177 -16.26 -6.90 3.03
CA LYS A 177 -16.45 -7.67 1.79
C LYS A 177 -15.44 -8.83 1.69
N TRP A 178 -14.17 -8.52 1.92
CA TRP A 178 -13.09 -9.49 1.85
C TRP A 178 -13.10 -10.43 3.06
N SER A 179 -13.32 -9.88 4.25
CA SER A 179 -13.43 -10.70 5.49
C SER A 179 -14.60 -11.69 5.44
N ALA A 180 -15.65 -11.41 4.66
CA ALA A 180 -16.76 -12.35 4.46
C ALA A 180 -16.38 -13.57 3.61
N LEU A 181 -15.26 -13.52 2.90
CA LEU A 181 -14.72 -14.64 2.09
C LEU A 181 -13.72 -15.49 2.86
N ILE A 182 -13.34 -15.09 4.07
CA ILE A 182 -12.40 -15.84 4.90
C ILE A 182 -13.13 -17.03 5.49
N ASP A 183 -12.56 -18.19 5.23
CA ASP A 183 -13.01 -19.40 5.86
C ASP A 183 -12.41 -19.53 7.27
N THR A 184 -13.03 -20.34 8.10
CA THR A 184 -12.55 -20.52 9.46
C THR A 184 -11.13 -21.06 9.45
N PRO A 185 -10.27 -20.63 10.39
CA PRO A 185 -8.88 -21.04 10.47
C PRO A 185 -8.67 -22.53 10.70
N GLU A 186 -9.71 -23.26 10.99
CA GLU A 186 -9.68 -24.70 11.15
C GLU A 186 -9.80 -25.39 9.80
N TYR A 187 -8.75 -25.32 9.01
CA TYR A 187 -8.55 -26.17 7.86
C TYR A 187 -9.64 -26.08 6.79
N GLY A 188 -9.86 -24.92 6.28
CA GLY A 188 -10.76 -24.73 5.16
C GLY A 188 -12.17 -25.23 5.46
N GLY A 189 -13.00 -24.42 5.91
CA GLY A 189 -14.37 -24.77 6.19
C GLY A 189 -15.23 -24.83 4.92
N PRO A 190 -16.50 -24.48 5.00
CA PRO A 190 -17.49 -24.70 3.95
C PRO A 190 -17.17 -24.06 2.59
N LEU A 191 -16.50 -22.89 2.60
CA LEU A 191 -16.20 -22.17 1.35
C LEU A 191 -15.13 -22.87 0.50
N LEU A 192 -14.18 -23.56 1.14
CA LEU A 192 -13.06 -24.20 0.44
C LEU A 192 -13.30 -25.70 0.19
N TYR A 193 -14.09 -26.37 1.07
CA TYR A 193 -14.24 -27.82 1.07
C TYR A 193 -15.69 -28.30 0.86
N GLY A 194 -16.59 -27.37 0.54
CA GLY A 194 -18.02 -27.65 0.37
C GLY A 194 -18.87 -27.24 1.56
N ALA A 195 -20.12 -26.96 1.31
CA ALA A 195 -21.07 -26.43 2.28
C ALA A 195 -21.34 -27.36 3.50
N ASP A 196 -21.01 -28.62 3.40
CA ASP A 196 -21.15 -29.62 4.44
C ASP A 196 -19.85 -29.93 5.20
N GLY A 197 -18.76 -29.24 4.86
CA GLY A 197 -17.44 -29.46 5.46
C GLY A 197 -16.84 -30.83 5.14
N GLY A 198 -17.36 -31.51 4.12
CA GLY A 198 -17.10 -32.93 3.82
C GLY A 198 -15.77 -33.22 3.13
N GLY A 199 -14.80 -32.31 3.05
CA GLY A 199 -13.49 -32.61 2.50
C GLY A 199 -12.96 -31.57 1.49
N PHE A 200 -11.96 -31.96 0.72
CA PHE A 200 -11.24 -31.08 -0.22
C PHE A 200 -12.03 -30.68 -1.48
N TYR A 201 -13.19 -31.24 -1.68
CA TYR A 201 -13.98 -31.05 -2.89
C TYR A 201 -15.34 -30.46 -2.58
N THR A 202 -15.77 -29.53 -3.42
CA THR A 202 -17.12 -28.99 -3.38
C THR A 202 -17.78 -29.13 -4.75
N ASP A 203 -18.89 -29.82 -4.80
CA ASP A 203 -19.74 -29.92 -6.00
C ASP A 203 -20.86 -28.85 -5.97
N GLU A 204 -21.05 -28.21 -4.81
CA GLU A 204 -22.09 -27.23 -4.57
C GLU A 204 -21.49 -25.83 -4.43
N GLY A 205 -21.53 -25.07 -5.50
CA GLY A 205 -21.01 -23.70 -5.50
C GLY A 205 -19.51 -23.62 -5.77
N VAL A 206 -19.05 -22.39 -5.98
CA VAL A 206 -17.68 -22.06 -6.36
C VAL A 206 -17.21 -20.97 -5.43
N TYR A 207 -16.02 -21.17 -4.86
CA TYR A 207 -15.33 -20.08 -4.20
C TYR A 207 -14.75 -19.14 -5.26
N GLU A 208 -15.25 -17.91 -5.32
CA GLU A 208 -14.78 -16.90 -6.25
C GLU A 208 -14.88 -15.50 -5.62
N TRP A 209 -14.05 -14.59 -6.12
CA TRP A 209 -14.08 -13.20 -5.71
C TRP A 209 -13.76 -12.28 -6.89
N THR A 210 -14.29 -11.06 -6.84
CA THR A 210 -14.03 -10.01 -7.83
C THR A 210 -13.83 -8.68 -7.11
N ASP A 211 -12.76 -7.95 -7.46
CA ASP A 211 -12.59 -6.57 -7.04
C ASP A 211 -13.45 -5.63 -7.90
N GLU A 212 -14.28 -4.81 -7.26
CA GLU A 212 -15.24 -3.94 -7.94
C GLU A 212 -14.59 -2.79 -8.72
N ALA A 213 -13.43 -2.31 -8.23
CA ALA A 213 -12.75 -1.16 -8.85
C ALA A 213 -11.99 -1.55 -10.12
N THR A 214 -11.44 -2.75 -10.15
CA THR A 214 -10.55 -3.22 -11.22
C THR A 214 -11.11 -4.37 -12.04
N SER A 215 -12.17 -5.03 -11.55
CA SER A 215 -12.70 -6.30 -12.07
C SER A 215 -11.70 -7.45 -12.03
N LEU A 216 -10.61 -7.35 -11.25
CA LEU A 216 -9.72 -8.47 -11.01
C LEU A 216 -10.49 -9.55 -10.26
N HIS A 217 -10.37 -10.77 -10.74
CA HIS A 217 -11.17 -11.91 -10.31
C HIS A 217 -10.30 -13.14 -10.15
N SER A 218 -10.69 -14.04 -9.28
CA SER A 218 -10.19 -15.41 -9.21
C SER A 218 -11.24 -16.34 -8.64
N LYS A 219 -11.07 -17.61 -8.97
CA LYS A 219 -11.92 -18.70 -8.46
C LYS A 219 -11.11 -19.97 -8.30
N LEU A 220 -11.65 -20.94 -7.57
CA LEU A 220 -11.09 -22.28 -7.55
C LEU A 220 -11.10 -22.90 -8.95
N ASN A 221 -10.06 -23.63 -9.29
CA ASN A 221 -9.99 -24.40 -10.53
C ASN A 221 -10.85 -25.65 -10.44
N ASN A 222 -11.25 -26.15 -11.60
CA ASN A 222 -11.95 -27.43 -11.75
C ASN A 222 -11.07 -28.43 -12.49
N ALA A 223 -9.86 -28.70 -11.95
CA ALA A 223 -8.87 -29.53 -12.62
C ALA A 223 -9.26 -31.03 -12.61
N TYR A 224 -10.02 -31.47 -11.63
CA TYR A 224 -10.40 -32.88 -11.46
C TYR A 224 -11.92 -33.11 -11.62
N GLY A 225 -12.62 -32.21 -12.28
CA GLY A 225 -14.06 -32.30 -12.45
C GLY A 225 -14.89 -31.82 -11.26
N SER A 226 -14.24 -31.29 -10.23
CA SER A 226 -14.85 -30.70 -9.04
C SER A 226 -14.15 -29.40 -8.67
N TRP A 227 -14.87 -28.51 -8.01
CA TRP A 227 -14.32 -27.28 -7.48
C TRP A 227 -13.67 -27.56 -6.13
N ALA A 228 -12.36 -27.38 -6.02
CA ALA A 228 -11.64 -27.59 -4.78
C ALA A 228 -10.34 -26.79 -4.73
N TYR A 229 -9.91 -26.42 -3.54
CA TYR A 229 -8.65 -25.67 -3.38
C TYR A 229 -7.44 -26.47 -3.86
N CYS A 230 -7.44 -27.77 -3.66
CA CYS A 230 -6.40 -28.68 -4.17
C CYS A 230 -6.35 -28.78 -5.70
N SER A 231 -7.36 -28.29 -6.41
CA SER A 231 -7.35 -28.16 -7.88
C SER A 231 -6.71 -26.86 -8.36
N GLY A 232 -6.28 -25.98 -7.45
CA GLY A 232 -5.73 -24.66 -7.72
C GLY A 232 -6.74 -23.54 -7.54
N GLY A 233 -6.22 -22.32 -7.42
CA GLY A 233 -7.00 -21.12 -7.27
C GLY A 233 -6.39 -20.13 -6.27
N ALA A 234 -7.22 -19.19 -5.80
CA ALA A 234 -6.77 -18.17 -4.87
C ALA A 234 -7.87 -17.89 -3.82
N ALA A 235 -7.54 -17.93 -2.55
CA ALA A 235 -8.45 -17.74 -1.43
C ALA A 235 -7.96 -16.66 -0.46
N ILE A 236 -8.89 -15.88 0.08
CA ILE A 236 -8.60 -14.86 1.09
C ILE A 236 -8.45 -15.55 2.45
N SER A 237 -7.45 -15.12 3.22
CA SER A 237 -7.16 -15.65 4.55
C SER A 237 -6.68 -14.54 5.49
N ASN A 238 -6.73 -14.82 6.78
CA ASN A 238 -6.06 -14.06 7.84
C ASN A 238 -5.46 -15.02 8.89
N TYR A 239 -5.28 -16.27 8.52
CA TYR A 239 -4.82 -17.31 9.41
C TYR A 239 -3.30 -17.33 9.53
N HIS A 240 -2.81 -17.53 10.74
CA HIS A 240 -1.38 -17.66 11.04
C HIS A 240 -1.10 -18.98 11.77
N CYS A 241 0.01 -19.64 11.44
CA CYS A 241 0.51 -20.77 12.21
C CYS A 241 2.04 -20.80 12.20
N ASP A 242 2.62 -21.44 13.21
CA ASP A 242 4.08 -21.58 13.26
C ASP A 242 4.57 -22.43 12.08
N ILE A 243 5.77 -22.11 11.58
CA ILE A 243 6.36 -22.87 10.48
C ILE A 243 6.52 -24.34 10.85
N ALA A 244 6.80 -24.65 12.13
CA ALA A 244 6.93 -26.02 12.62
C ALA A 244 5.64 -26.85 12.47
N ASP A 245 4.50 -26.20 12.49
CA ASP A 245 3.16 -26.80 12.37
C ASP A 245 2.61 -26.71 10.94
N GLY A 246 3.42 -26.24 9.98
CA GLY A 246 3.05 -26.12 8.58
C GLY A 246 2.72 -27.47 7.95
N GLY A 247 1.58 -27.57 7.28
CA GLY A 247 1.12 -28.79 6.66
C GLY A 247 -0.12 -28.55 5.79
N SER A 248 -0.63 -29.63 5.20
CA SER A 248 -1.85 -29.57 4.38
C SER A 248 -3.08 -29.07 5.12
N ASN A 249 -3.09 -29.20 6.46
CA ASN A 249 -4.15 -28.68 7.32
C ASN A 249 -3.95 -27.21 7.75
N THR A 250 -2.88 -26.57 7.34
CA THR A 250 -2.59 -25.15 7.60
C THR A 250 -2.22 -24.40 6.30
N GLN A 251 -2.69 -24.92 5.18
CA GLN A 251 -2.33 -24.44 3.83
C GLN A 251 -2.66 -22.95 3.55
N LEU A 252 -3.60 -22.37 4.29
CA LEU A 252 -4.01 -20.96 4.12
C LEU A 252 -3.28 -20.01 5.08
N SER A 253 -2.19 -20.44 5.71
CA SER A 253 -1.55 -19.67 6.77
C SER A 253 -0.34 -18.88 6.30
N LEU A 254 -0.12 -17.73 6.94
CA LEU A 254 1.17 -17.08 7.09
C LEU A 254 1.91 -17.60 8.34
N PRO A 255 3.25 -17.53 8.39
CA PRO A 255 3.98 -17.72 9.65
C PRO A 255 3.50 -16.75 10.73
N THR A 256 3.44 -17.22 11.98
CA THR A 256 2.99 -16.40 13.12
C THR A 256 3.80 -15.11 13.27
N GLU A 257 5.09 -15.15 12.93
CA GLU A 257 6.00 -13.99 13.03
C GLU A 257 5.90 -13.02 11.82
N THR A 258 5.19 -13.42 10.76
CA THR A 258 5.02 -12.61 9.54
C THR A 258 3.61 -12.02 9.52
N PRO A 259 3.44 -10.72 9.80
CA PRO A 259 2.13 -10.09 9.65
C PRO A 259 1.72 -10.00 8.17
N ALA A 260 0.44 -9.76 7.88
CA ALA A 260 -0.01 -9.33 6.56
C ALA A 260 0.82 -8.10 6.11
N HIS A 261 1.01 -7.89 4.81
CA HIS A 261 1.76 -6.74 4.32
C HIS A 261 1.02 -5.43 4.65
N SER A 262 -0.29 -5.43 4.48
CA SER A 262 -1.17 -4.37 4.96
C SER A 262 -2.37 -4.97 5.68
N GLY A 263 -2.93 -4.26 6.67
CA GLY A 263 -4.09 -4.71 7.43
C GLY A 263 -3.92 -6.06 8.12
N ASP A 264 -4.93 -6.94 7.95
CA ASP A 264 -4.99 -8.26 8.59
C ASP A 264 -5.18 -9.41 7.57
N ASN A 265 -5.68 -9.12 6.37
CA ASN A 265 -6.04 -10.11 5.36
C ASN A 265 -4.96 -10.23 4.28
N PHE A 266 -4.92 -11.35 3.61
CA PHE A 266 -4.03 -11.63 2.48
C PHE A 266 -4.64 -12.68 1.55
N LEU A 267 -4.10 -12.80 0.33
CA LEU A 267 -4.47 -13.80 -0.64
C LEU A 267 -3.50 -14.98 -0.60
N VAL A 268 -3.99 -16.20 -0.51
CA VAL A 268 -3.18 -17.41 -0.68
C VAL A 268 -3.53 -18.05 -2.01
N THR A 269 -2.53 -18.27 -2.86
CA THR A 269 -2.70 -18.99 -4.12
C THR A 269 -2.15 -20.40 -4.00
N TYR A 270 -2.75 -21.31 -4.75
CA TYR A 270 -2.25 -22.67 -4.91
C TYR A 270 -2.36 -23.12 -6.35
N GLY A 271 -1.36 -23.86 -6.81
CA GLY A 271 -1.41 -24.59 -8.05
C GLY A 271 -0.21 -24.38 -8.95
N TYR A 272 0.01 -25.34 -9.85
CA TYR A 272 1.13 -25.36 -10.78
C TYR A 272 0.81 -26.15 -12.04
N ASP A 273 1.69 -26.03 -13.02
CA ASP A 273 1.77 -26.89 -14.19
C ASP A 273 3.27 -27.12 -14.47
N ASP A 274 3.74 -28.33 -14.21
CA ASP A 274 5.13 -28.72 -14.41
C ASP A 274 5.39 -29.36 -15.78
N GLY A 275 4.36 -29.45 -16.62
CA GLY A 275 4.41 -30.04 -17.96
C GLY A 275 4.62 -31.57 -17.94
N SER A 276 4.57 -32.22 -16.78
CA SER A 276 4.67 -33.67 -16.69
C SER A 276 3.41 -34.35 -17.25
N PRO A 277 3.51 -35.61 -17.69
CA PRO A 277 2.33 -36.35 -18.18
C PRO A 277 1.31 -36.66 -17.09
N TYR A 278 1.66 -36.39 -15.84
CA TYR A 278 0.82 -36.61 -14.66
C TYR A 278 0.23 -35.30 -14.14
N ALA A 279 0.75 -34.14 -14.60
CA ALA A 279 0.24 -32.85 -14.18
C ALA A 279 -1.11 -32.54 -14.83
N THR A 280 -1.98 -31.97 -14.03
CA THR A 280 -3.15 -31.26 -14.52
C THR A 280 -2.90 -29.78 -14.28
N ASP A 281 -3.09 -28.94 -15.31
CA ASP A 281 -2.92 -27.47 -15.16
C ASP A 281 -3.83 -26.97 -14.03
N SER A 282 -3.22 -26.76 -12.88
CA SER A 282 -3.88 -26.25 -11.67
C SER A 282 -3.41 -24.84 -11.32
N ARG A 283 -2.65 -24.18 -12.22
CA ARG A 283 -2.13 -22.83 -11.98
C ARG A 283 -3.20 -21.88 -11.44
N ALA A 284 -2.86 -21.12 -10.42
CA ALA A 284 -3.73 -20.05 -9.96
C ALA A 284 -3.89 -18.98 -11.06
N ILE A 285 -5.12 -18.56 -11.28
CA ILE A 285 -5.49 -17.62 -12.32
C ILE A 285 -6.09 -16.36 -11.67
N LEU A 286 -5.55 -15.21 -12.03
CA LEU A 286 -6.13 -13.91 -11.78
C LEU A 286 -6.50 -13.30 -13.15
N ASP A 287 -7.78 -13.02 -13.38
CA ASP A 287 -8.27 -12.50 -14.67
C ASP A 287 -9.12 -11.23 -14.47
N PHE A 288 -9.21 -10.41 -15.51
CA PHE A 288 -10.11 -9.26 -15.50
C PHE A 288 -11.46 -9.67 -16.08
N GLN A 289 -12.43 -9.91 -15.21
CA GLN A 289 -13.74 -10.51 -15.55
C GLN A 289 -14.55 -9.69 -16.56
N ASP A 290 -14.32 -8.37 -16.62
CA ASP A 290 -14.97 -7.49 -17.62
C ASP A 290 -14.34 -7.57 -19.03
N GLY A 291 -13.28 -8.37 -19.19
CA GLY A 291 -12.56 -8.54 -20.45
C GLY A 291 -11.69 -7.36 -20.87
N VAL A 292 -11.55 -6.33 -20.03
CA VAL A 292 -10.71 -5.17 -20.31
C VAL A 292 -9.27 -5.43 -19.85
N ALA A 293 -8.33 -5.41 -20.79
CA ALA A 293 -6.92 -5.57 -20.47
C ALA A 293 -6.39 -4.43 -19.61
N ARG A 294 -5.76 -4.75 -18.47
CA ARG A 294 -5.15 -3.79 -17.55
C ARG A 294 -3.68 -4.13 -17.30
N GLN A 295 -2.93 -3.14 -16.89
CA GLN A 295 -1.54 -3.32 -16.49
C GLN A 295 -1.48 -3.48 -14.98
N ILE A 296 -1.03 -4.67 -14.53
CA ILE A 296 -0.66 -4.87 -13.13
C ILE A 296 0.72 -4.25 -12.95
N LYS A 297 0.84 -3.30 -12.02
CA LYS A 297 2.12 -2.68 -11.68
C LYS A 297 3.00 -3.65 -10.92
N GLY A 298 2.43 -4.35 -9.93
CA GLY A 298 3.12 -5.33 -9.12
C GLY A 298 2.30 -5.77 -7.94
N MET A 299 2.90 -6.57 -7.09
CA MET A 299 2.29 -7.08 -5.86
C MET A 299 3.35 -7.45 -4.83
N TRP A 300 2.96 -7.54 -3.58
CA TRP A 300 3.80 -8.08 -2.53
C TRP A 300 3.57 -9.56 -2.39
N ILE A 301 4.66 -10.33 -2.23
CA ILE A 301 4.62 -11.79 -2.10
C ILE A 301 5.44 -12.27 -0.92
N THR A 302 5.05 -13.40 -0.36
CA THR A 302 5.84 -14.17 0.61
C THR A 302 5.44 -15.65 0.56
N ASN A 303 6.13 -16.51 1.33
CA ASN A 303 5.79 -17.93 1.41
C ASN A 303 4.87 -18.21 2.60
N ASN A 304 4.00 -19.21 2.43
CA ASN A 304 3.15 -19.71 3.51
C ASN A 304 3.88 -20.65 4.46
N SER A 305 3.28 -20.94 5.62
CA SER A 305 3.89 -21.82 6.63
C SER A 305 4.11 -23.25 6.14
N TYR A 306 3.22 -23.79 5.31
CA TYR A 306 3.38 -25.13 4.77
C TYR A 306 4.56 -25.25 3.80
N PHE A 307 4.72 -24.31 2.86
CA PHE A 307 5.88 -24.27 1.99
C PHE A 307 7.19 -24.20 2.79
N LEU A 308 7.26 -23.28 3.77
CA LEU A 308 8.44 -23.11 4.61
C LEU A 308 8.75 -24.34 5.45
N HIS A 309 7.74 -25.02 6.01
CA HIS A 309 7.91 -26.28 6.73
C HIS A 309 8.51 -27.35 5.82
N SER A 310 7.89 -27.59 4.66
CA SER A 310 8.30 -28.62 3.72
C SER A 310 9.74 -28.41 3.22
N LEU A 311 10.12 -27.16 2.89
CA LEU A 311 11.49 -26.85 2.44
C LEU A 311 12.52 -26.89 3.57
N THR A 312 12.12 -26.71 4.82
CA THR A 312 13.02 -26.74 5.97
C THR A 312 13.26 -28.16 6.50
N GLN A 313 12.19 -28.98 6.56
CA GLN A 313 12.24 -30.28 7.23
C GLN A 313 11.98 -31.46 6.28
N GLY A 314 11.39 -31.20 5.14
CA GLY A 314 10.85 -32.23 4.26
C GLY A 314 9.53 -32.78 4.78
N ASP A 315 8.82 -33.50 3.93
CA ASP A 315 7.60 -34.21 4.26
C ASP A 315 7.49 -35.54 3.47
N SER A 316 6.31 -36.16 3.45
CA SER A 316 6.12 -37.43 2.72
C SER A 316 6.21 -37.31 1.18
N PHE A 317 6.12 -36.11 0.64
CA PHE A 317 6.09 -35.82 -0.79
C PHE A 317 7.35 -35.12 -1.26
N ASN A 318 7.99 -34.33 -0.41
CA ASN A 318 9.09 -33.44 -0.72
C ASN A 318 10.25 -33.63 0.26
N GLN A 319 11.48 -33.56 -0.24
CA GLN A 319 12.66 -33.50 0.61
C GLN A 319 12.99 -32.07 1.02
N ALA A 320 13.63 -31.90 2.18
CA ALA A 320 14.12 -30.61 2.61
C ALA A 320 15.07 -30.01 1.58
N ALA A 321 15.12 -28.68 1.49
CA ALA A 321 15.98 -27.94 0.59
C ALA A 321 17.48 -28.23 0.86
N THR A 322 18.22 -28.37 -0.20
CA THR A 322 19.68 -28.56 -0.20
C THR A 322 20.39 -27.25 -0.60
N ASP A 323 21.70 -27.26 -0.65
CA ASP A 323 22.45 -26.07 -1.13
C ASP A 323 22.28 -25.82 -2.65
N ASP A 324 21.80 -26.83 -3.40
CA ASP A 324 21.55 -26.76 -4.84
C ASP A 324 20.08 -26.47 -5.19
N THR A 325 19.20 -26.38 -4.19
CA THR A 325 17.77 -26.13 -4.37
C THR A 325 17.52 -24.72 -4.90
N PHE A 326 16.66 -24.61 -5.90
CA PHE A 326 16.04 -23.35 -6.24
C PHE A 326 14.54 -23.53 -6.57
N ILE A 327 13.75 -22.54 -6.22
CA ILE A 327 12.36 -22.43 -6.67
C ILE A 327 12.11 -20.96 -7.03
N ASP A 328 11.71 -20.75 -8.27
CA ASP A 328 11.24 -19.45 -8.77
C ASP A 328 9.73 -19.51 -8.94
N VAL A 329 9.00 -18.56 -8.36
CA VAL A 329 7.63 -18.31 -8.75
C VAL A 329 7.63 -17.54 -10.08
N THR A 330 6.74 -17.89 -10.98
CA THR A 330 6.63 -17.25 -12.29
C THR A 330 5.24 -16.66 -12.48
N PHE A 331 5.19 -15.46 -13.03
CA PHE A 331 3.97 -14.72 -13.34
C PHE A 331 3.90 -14.52 -14.85
N GLU A 332 2.99 -15.23 -15.51
CA GLU A 332 2.82 -15.15 -16.95
C GLU A 332 1.55 -14.40 -17.31
N GLY A 333 1.70 -13.30 -18.05
CA GLY A 333 0.59 -12.49 -18.53
C GLY A 333 0.07 -12.96 -19.87
N PHE A 334 -1.24 -12.95 -20.08
CA PHE A 334 -1.90 -13.30 -21.34
C PHE A 334 -2.86 -12.21 -21.79
N ASP A 335 -2.94 -12.00 -23.09
CA ASP A 335 -3.97 -11.14 -23.69
C ASP A 335 -5.31 -11.87 -23.83
N ALA A 336 -6.31 -11.17 -24.37
CA ALA A 336 -7.67 -11.71 -24.59
C ALA A 336 -7.72 -12.89 -25.58
N ALA A 337 -6.70 -13.05 -26.41
CA ALA A 337 -6.57 -14.19 -27.33
C ALA A 337 -5.83 -15.38 -26.70
N GLY A 338 -5.39 -15.26 -25.44
CA GLY A 338 -4.60 -16.27 -24.74
C GLY A 338 -3.13 -16.31 -25.19
N ILE A 339 -2.63 -15.24 -25.80
CA ILE A 339 -1.23 -15.13 -26.23
C ILE A 339 -0.41 -14.57 -25.08
N SER A 340 0.68 -15.26 -24.73
CA SER A 340 1.60 -14.81 -23.68
C SER A 340 2.23 -13.47 -24.04
N GLN A 341 2.20 -12.54 -23.09
CA GLN A 341 2.81 -11.21 -23.15
C GLN A 341 4.18 -11.16 -22.46
N GLY A 342 4.57 -12.26 -21.83
CA GLY A 342 5.86 -12.41 -21.14
C GLY A 342 5.71 -13.06 -19.78
N ILE A 343 6.87 -13.32 -19.17
CA ILE A 343 6.99 -13.98 -17.87
C ILE A 343 7.91 -13.14 -16.99
N VAL A 344 7.46 -12.87 -15.76
CA VAL A 344 8.29 -12.33 -14.68
C VAL A 344 8.57 -13.45 -13.68
N LYS A 345 9.80 -13.53 -13.19
CA LYS A 345 10.22 -14.57 -12.23
C LYS A 345 10.76 -13.94 -10.96
N TYR A 346 10.48 -14.57 -9.84
CA TYR A 346 11.04 -14.18 -8.57
C TYR A 346 11.52 -15.41 -7.79
N ARG A 347 12.77 -15.37 -7.27
CA ARG A 347 13.37 -16.44 -6.49
C ARG A 347 12.80 -16.47 -5.08
N ILE A 348 12.01 -17.52 -4.74
CA ILE A 348 11.43 -17.72 -3.41
C ILE A 348 12.18 -18.73 -2.56
N GLN A 349 13.04 -19.57 -3.19
CA GLN A 349 13.95 -20.49 -2.52
C GLN A 349 15.31 -20.44 -3.21
N ASP A 350 16.40 -20.22 -2.46
CA ASP A 350 17.78 -20.17 -2.97
C ASP A 350 18.69 -20.95 -2.01
N GLY A 351 19.17 -22.11 -2.44
CA GLY A 351 19.76 -23.08 -1.54
C GLY A 351 18.82 -23.43 -0.39
N LYS A 352 19.30 -23.33 0.85
CA LYS A 352 18.51 -23.52 2.08
C LYS A 352 17.82 -22.24 2.59
N LYS A 353 17.91 -21.15 1.81
CA LYS A 353 17.33 -19.87 2.20
C LYS A 353 16.00 -19.65 1.49
N SER A 354 14.93 -19.63 2.25
CA SER A 354 13.58 -19.29 1.80
C SER A 354 13.30 -17.80 1.94
N LEU A 355 12.43 -17.28 1.10
CA LEU A 355 11.80 -15.98 1.31
C LEU A 355 10.88 -16.07 2.54
N THR A 356 11.16 -15.31 3.59
CA THR A 356 10.37 -15.28 4.84
C THR A 356 9.73 -13.93 5.12
N ASP A 357 10.25 -12.88 4.47
CA ASP A 357 9.70 -11.53 4.53
C ASP A 357 8.93 -11.20 3.25
N TRP A 358 8.13 -10.13 3.29
CA TRP A 358 7.47 -9.65 2.10
C TRP A 358 8.46 -9.07 1.08
N ALA A 359 8.26 -9.42 -0.19
CA ALA A 359 9.02 -8.92 -1.32
C ALA A 359 8.09 -8.36 -2.39
N TYR A 360 8.44 -7.19 -2.93
CA TYR A 360 7.71 -6.59 -4.04
C TYR A 360 8.16 -7.18 -5.37
N VAL A 361 7.19 -7.62 -6.18
CA VAL A 361 7.43 -8.08 -7.55
C VAL A 361 6.83 -7.09 -8.53
N ASP A 362 7.68 -6.42 -9.30
CA ASP A 362 7.27 -5.53 -10.38
C ASP A 362 6.82 -6.34 -11.60
N LEU A 363 5.55 -6.22 -11.97
CA LEU A 363 4.93 -6.89 -13.10
C LEU A 363 4.67 -5.96 -14.29
N SER A 364 5.10 -4.71 -14.21
CA SER A 364 4.81 -3.70 -15.24
C SER A 364 5.36 -4.04 -16.62
N SER A 365 6.40 -4.87 -16.70
CA SER A 365 6.95 -5.36 -17.96
C SER A 365 6.03 -6.28 -18.77
N LEU A 366 4.99 -6.86 -18.14
CA LEU A 366 3.97 -7.66 -18.83
C LEU A 366 3.02 -6.78 -19.68
N GLY A 367 3.03 -5.45 -19.47
CA GLY A 367 2.12 -4.55 -20.15
C GLY A 367 0.65 -4.78 -19.76
N LYS A 368 -0.26 -4.53 -20.70
CA LYS A 368 -1.69 -4.77 -20.47
C LYS A 368 -2.04 -6.22 -20.78
N ILE A 369 -2.59 -6.91 -19.80
CA ILE A 369 -2.98 -8.31 -19.84
C ILE A 369 -4.45 -8.48 -19.49
N ASN A 370 -5.06 -9.57 -19.90
CA ASN A 370 -6.39 -9.99 -19.48
C ASN A 370 -6.34 -11.05 -18.38
N THR A 371 -5.26 -11.83 -18.36
CA THR A 371 -5.10 -12.93 -17.40
C THR A 371 -3.65 -12.99 -16.93
N LEU A 372 -3.45 -13.22 -15.65
CA LEU A 372 -2.19 -13.57 -15.02
C LEU A 372 -2.28 -15.01 -14.52
N LYS A 373 -1.31 -15.85 -14.87
CA LYS A 373 -1.17 -17.21 -14.32
C LYS A 373 0.10 -17.29 -13.48
N ILE A 374 -0.02 -17.97 -12.34
CA ILE A 374 1.08 -18.17 -11.40
C ILE A 374 1.55 -19.61 -11.52
N ASN A 375 2.85 -19.81 -11.67
CA ASN A 375 3.47 -21.13 -11.80
C ASN A 375 4.85 -21.16 -11.11
N TYR A 376 5.55 -22.28 -11.18
CA TYR A 376 6.84 -22.47 -10.53
C TYR A 376 7.85 -23.11 -11.51
N GLU A 377 9.10 -22.66 -11.40
CA GLU A 377 10.27 -23.35 -11.93
C GLU A 377 11.14 -23.80 -10.77
N PHE A 378 11.72 -25.00 -10.85
CA PHE A 378 12.36 -25.60 -9.70
C PHE A 378 13.57 -26.45 -10.09
N SER A 379 14.45 -26.65 -9.14
CA SER A 379 15.63 -27.52 -9.28
C SER A 379 15.21 -29.00 -9.22
N LYS A 380 16.08 -29.85 -9.80
CA LYS A 380 15.78 -31.27 -9.93
C LYS A 380 15.58 -32.01 -8.61
N ASP A 381 16.15 -31.54 -7.52
CA ASP A 381 15.95 -32.09 -6.18
C ASP A 381 14.55 -31.84 -5.61
N GLN A 382 13.79 -30.94 -6.25
CA GLN A 382 12.38 -30.69 -5.94
C GLN A 382 11.42 -31.41 -6.92
N ASP A 383 11.93 -32.40 -7.66
CA ASP A 383 11.16 -33.34 -8.48
C ASP A 383 11.16 -34.72 -7.81
N ASN A 384 10.02 -35.20 -7.39
CA ASN A 384 9.88 -36.52 -6.75
C ASN A 384 9.69 -37.67 -7.76
N GLY A 385 9.89 -37.40 -9.05
CA GLY A 385 9.69 -38.36 -10.15
C GLY A 385 8.28 -38.36 -10.74
N ALA A 386 7.37 -37.61 -10.13
CA ALA A 386 6.04 -37.33 -10.65
C ALA A 386 5.84 -35.83 -10.99
N GLY A 387 6.87 -35.03 -10.84
CA GLY A 387 6.88 -33.59 -11.09
C GLY A 387 7.19 -32.77 -9.83
N PHE A 388 6.73 -31.52 -9.80
CA PHE A 388 6.98 -30.59 -8.71
C PHE A 388 6.43 -31.10 -7.36
N ALA A 389 7.32 -31.29 -6.40
CA ALA A 389 7.01 -31.92 -5.14
C ALA A 389 6.75 -30.94 -3.99
N ALA A 390 7.33 -29.74 -4.06
CA ALA A 390 7.12 -28.73 -3.02
C ALA A 390 5.66 -28.23 -3.02
N PRO A 391 5.12 -27.85 -1.85
CA PRO A 391 3.78 -27.28 -1.77
C PRO A 391 3.69 -25.97 -2.58
N ALA A 392 2.91 -25.97 -3.66
CA ALA A 392 2.81 -24.85 -4.62
C ALA A 392 1.95 -23.68 -4.11
N TYR A 393 2.25 -23.19 -2.92
CA TYR A 393 1.53 -22.07 -2.28
C TYR A 393 2.36 -20.79 -2.35
N LEU A 394 1.67 -19.68 -2.63
CA LEU A 394 2.23 -18.34 -2.54
C LEU A 394 1.23 -17.45 -1.82
N VAL A 395 1.73 -16.58 -0.95
CA VAL A 395 0.91 -15.54 -0.31
C VAL A 395 1.16 -14.23 -1.02
N ILE A 396 0.09 -13.51 -1.30
CA ILE A 396 0.07 -12.26 -2.05
C ILE A 396 -0.70 -11.21 -1.25
N ASP A 397 -0.23 -9.98 -1.28
CA ASP A 397 -0.94 -8.83 -0.73
C ASP A 397 -0.68 -7.59 -1.58
N ASP A 398 -1.50 -6.54 -1.40
CA ASP A 398 -1.36 -5.24 -2.04
C ASP A 398 -1.10 -5.34 -3.56
N ILE A 399 -2.06 -5.89 -4.31
CA ILE A 399 -1.97 -5.94 -5.78
C ILE A 399 -2.22 -4.54 -6.33
N GLU A 400 -1.23 -3.98 -7.02
CA GLU A 400 -1.28 -2.63 -7.60
C GLU A 400 -1.61 -2.69 -9.10
N ILE A 401 -2.71 -2.04 -9.53
CA ILE A 401 -3.20 -2.03 -10.91
C ILE A 401 -3.33 -0.59 -11.40
N TYR A 402 -2.67 -0.24 -12.50
CA TYR A 402 -2.76 1.11 -13.08
C TYR A 402 -4.19 1.47 -13.48
N LYS A 403 -4.57 2.74 -13.19
CA LYS A 403 -5.87 3.34 -13.54
C LYS A 403 -6.03 3.60 -15.02
#